data_ba4a64cb02887e8d99e9923346ad7527
#
_entry.id   ba4a64cb02887e8d99e9923346ad7527
#
_cell.length_a   1.000
_cell.length_b   1.000
_cell.length_c   1.000
_cell.angle_alpha   90.00
_cell.angle_beta   90.00
_cell.angle_gamma   90.00
#
_symmetry.space_group_name_H-M   'P 1'
#
loop_
_entity.id
_entity.type
_entity.pdbx_description
1 polymer ?
#
loop_
_entity_poly.entity_id
_entity_poly.type
_entity_poly.pdbx_seq_one_letter_code
_entity_poly.pdbx_strand_id
1 'polypeptide(L)'
;MYFREFGIPARIARCYSKDDISNSVKRYDGKKNCYTSVYVFDDLMDKKGEKTDYSSAVINTLWFDFDHNTKVIECLKDVRKLYKKYCKERKIVPRIYFTGGRGFQVNIDFWSPLDLPNSLKKDSLKKYLTHIKDKYRLKTLDSVCIQNSTSAMRRIYNTQYVSKLTKEPVGKWCVQLSVPEMLKLSMKKIMALSSVPRSIIPPEKSKRAQRDFLDFVCDITEVKHTVSNSAAHLLEEIRGVAGSTRHSSTVHSGLIKAPRKCIMELIELNIDKGRSSHTENNVIAMELINAGWSDKDISFVFSSIYNEPAGDWGWYDDDPEKAGRQIRLLREKGVSRYGREKLKEMGILKQKLK
;
A
#
# COMPACT_ATOMS: atom_id res chain seq x y z
N MET A 1 8.31 -4.94 -12.51
CA MET A 1 7.13 -4.58 -13.34
C MET A 1 5.96 -5.36 -12.77
N TYR A 2 4.82 -4.70 -12.50
CA TYR A 2 3.67 -5.39 -11.90
C TYR A 2 2.70 -5.87 -12.98
N PHE A 3 2.11 -7.03 -12.77
CA PHE A 3 1.18 -7.69 -13.65
C PHE A 3 -0.25 -7.67 -13.08
N ARG A 4 -1.23 -7.83 -13.94
CA ARG A 4 -2.63 -8.05 -13.56
C ARG A 4 -3.23 -9.18 -14.37
N GLU A 5 -4.27 -9.81 -13.83
CA GLU A 5 -5.08 -10.75 -14.58
C GLU A 5 -6.29 -10.06 -15.21
N PHE A 6 -6.72 -10.58 -16.34
CA PHE A 6 -7.98 -10.24 -16.98
C PHE A 6 -8.93 -11.46 -16.96
N GLY A 7 -10.23 -11.24 -16.78
CA GLY A 7 -11.22 -12.29 -16.74
C GLY A 7 -12.62 -11.90 -17.25
N ILE A 8 -13.46 -12.92 -17.58
CA ILE A 8 -14.81 -12.78 -18.18
C ILE A 8 -15.92 -13.73 -17.64
N PRO A 9 -16.15 -14.01 -16.39
CA PRO A 9 -15.42 -13.82 -15.14
C PRO A 9 -14.25 -14.80 -14.90
N ALA A 10 -14.17 -15.91 -15.67
CA ALA A 10 -13.02 -16.80 -15.57
C ALA A 10 -11.73 -16.03 -15.97
N ARG A 11 -10.63 -16.33 -15.30
CA ARG A 11 -9.33 -15.76 -15.64
C ARG A 11 -8.85 -16.33 -16.95
N ILE A 12 -8.59 -15.48 -17.94
CA ILE A 12 -8.27 -15.89 -19.31
C ILE A 12 -6.98 -15.28 -19.87
N ALA A 13 -6.48 -14.23 -19.25
CA ALA A 13 -5.27 -13.58 -19.74
C ALA A 13 -4.43 -13.04 -18.58
N ARG A 14 -3.12 -13.14 -18.74
CA ARG A 14 -2.13 -12.47 -17.91
C ARG A 14 -1.73 -11.21 -18.65
N CYS A 15 -1.95 -10.06 -18.04
CA CYS A 15 -1.71 -8.77 -18.67
C CYS A 15 -0.51 -8.10 -18.03
N TYR A 16 0.50 -7.84 -18.84
CA TYR A 16 1.76 -7.20 -18.43
C TYR A 16 1.71 -5.68 -18.54
N SER A 17 0.70 -5.15 -19.20
CA SER A 17 0.55 -3.72 -19.41
C SER A 17 -0.92 -3.28 -19.34
N LYS A 18 -1.13 -1.96 -19.27
CA LYS A 18 -2.49 -1.39 -19.39
C LYS A 18 -3.08 -1.64 -20.77
N ASP A 19 -2.24 -1.71 -21.81
CA ASP A 19 -2.68 -1.93 -23.19
C ASP A 19 -3.18 -3.35 -23.40
N ASP A 20 -2.59 -4.36 -22.75
CA ASP A 20 -3.08 -5.74 -22.78
C ASP A 20 -4.51 -5.82 -22.21
N ILE A 21 -4.76 -5.11 -21.08
CA ILE A 21 -6.10 -5.02 -20.50
C ILE A 21 -7.04 -4.30 -21.46
N SER A 22 -6.63 -3.18 -22.05
CA SER A 22 -7.44 -2.39 -22.99
C SER A 22 -7.83 -3.22 -24.22
N ASN A 23 -6.89 -3.97 -24.80
CA ASN A 23 -7.16 -4.85 -25.93
C ASN A 23 -8.11 -5.99 -25.56
N SER A 24 -7.93 -6.57 -24.38
CA SER A 24 -8.86 -7.59 -23.85
C SER A 24 -10.26 -7.01 -23.63
N VAL A 25 -10.39 -5.81 -23.09
CA VAL A 25 -11.67 -5.12 -22.93
C VAL A 25 -12.32 -4.89 -24.28
N LYS A 26 -11.64 -4.32 -25.27
CA LYS A 26 -12.18 -4.10 -26.63
C LYS A 26 -12.76 -5.37 -27.25
N ARG A 27 -12.16 -6.52 -26.97
CA ARG A 27 -12.62 -7.83 -27.49
C ARG A 27 -13.92 -8.32 -26.84
N TYR A 28 -14.09 -8.06 -25.55
CA TYR A 28 -15.13 -8.71 -24.74
C TYR A 28 -16.21 -7.78 -24.19
N ASP A 29 -16.00 -6.44 -24.16
CA ASP A 29 -16.97 -5.49 -23.66
C ASP A 29 -18.30 -5.57 -24.43
N GLY A 30 -19.40 -5.48 -23.72
CA GLY A 30 -20.75 -5.70 -24.29
C GLY A 30 -21.12 -7.17 -24.58
N LYS A 31 -20.14 -8.09 -24.62
CA LYS A 31 -20.36 -9.52 -24.82
C LYS A 31 -20.26 -10.30 -23.51
N LYS A 32 -19.37 -9.90 -22.64
CA LYS A 32 -19.09 -10.52 -21.34
C LYS A 32 -18.78 -9.44 -20.30
N ASN A 33 -19.03 -9.78 -19.05
CA ASN A 33 -18.59 -8.92 -17.94
C ASN A 33 -17.08 -8.97 -17.81
N CYS A 34 -16.40 -7.83 -17.93
CA CYS A 34 -14.94 -7.74 -17.89
C CYS A 34 -14.43 -7.46 -16.47
N TYR A 35 -13.45 -8.22 -16.04
CA TYR A 35 -12.84 -8.14 -14.71
C TYR A 35 -11.32 -8.04 -14.82
N THR A 36 -10.70 -7.47 -13.78
CA THR A 36 -9.25 -7.49 -13.58
C THR A 36 -8.94 -7.81 -12.13
N SER A 37 -7.77 -8.35 -11.85
CA SER A 37 -7.33 -8.58 -10.48
C SER A 37 -7.36 -7.27 -9.68
N VAL A 38 -7.75 -7.35 -8.40
CA VAL A 38 -7.74 -6.22 -7.48
C VAL A 38 -6.31 -5.80 -7.20
N TYR A 39 -5.48 -6.78 -6.86
CA TYR A 39 -4.07 -6.58 -6.54
C TYR A 39 -3.19 -6.77 -7.76
N VAL A 40 -2.00 -6.25 -7.71
CA VAL A 40 -0.96 -6.48 -8.70
C VAL A 40 -0.06 -7.60 -8.22
N PHE A 41 0.69 -8.21 -9.13
CA PHE A 41 1.58 -9.33 -8.85
C PHE A 41 2.98 -9.01 -9.34
N ASP A 42 3.99 -9.40 -8.59
CA ASP A 42 5.38 -9.37 -9.05
C ASP A 42 5.63 -10.49 -10.05
N ASP A 43 5.01 -11.65 -9.83
CA ASP A 43 4.98 -12.77 -10.76
C ASP A 43 3.55 -13.29 -10.92
N LEU A 44 3.19 -13.69 -12.15
CA LEU A 44 1.90 -14.32 -12.46
C LEU A 44 1.97 -15.84 -12.53
N MET A 45 3.17 -16.40 -12.44
CA MET A 45 3.40 -17.83 -12.58
C MET A 45 3.89 -18.41 -11.26
N ASP A 46 3.28 -19.52 -10.84
CA ASP A 46 3.89 -20.32 -9.79
C ASP A 46 5.20 -20.98 -10.29
N LYS A 47 5.96 -21.62 -9.39
CA LYS A 47 7.24 -22.26 -9.71
C LYS A 47 7.14 -23.29 -10.85
N LYS A 48 5.96 -23.83 -11.13
CA LYS A 48 5.71 -24.76 -12.23
C LYS A 48 5.29 -24.09 -13.52
N GLY A 49 5.02 -22.80 -13.49
CA GLY A 49 4.54 -22.04 -14.63
C GLY A 49 3.09 -22.32 -15.06
N GLU A 50 2.33 -23.02 -14.22
CA GLU A 50 0.99 -23.49 -14.56
C GLU A 50 -0.13 -22.59 -14.04
N LYS A 51 0.04 -22.00 -12.85
CA LYS A 51 -0.99 -21.23 -12.15
C LYS A 51 -0.50 -19.85 -11.78
N THR A 52 -1.44 -18.95 -11.49
CA THR A 52 -1.10 -17.64 -10.91
C THR A 52 -0.57 -17.83 -9.51
N ASP A 53 0.60 -17.30 -9.23
CA ASP A 53 1.15 -17.23 -7.89
C ASP A 53 0.49 -16.08 -7.10
N TYR A 54 -0.59 -16.39 -6.41
CA TYR A 54 -1.26 -15.41 -5.54
C TYR A 54 -0.41 -15.00 -4.33
N SER A 55 0.66 -15.72 -4.03
CA SER A 55 1.59 -15.33 -2.97
C SER A 55 2.47 -14.13 -3.38
N SER A 56 2.67 -13.92 -4.69
CA SER A 56 3.35 -12.75 -5.23
C SER A 56 2.50 -11.47 -5.25
N ALA A 57 1.26 -11.53 -4.73
CA ALA A 57 0.37 -10.38 -4.72
C ALA A 57 0.95 -9.23 -3.90
N VAL A 58 1.00 -8.06 -4.50
CA VAL A 58 1.36 -6.81 -3.84
C VAL A 58 0.08 -6.05 -3.50
N ILE A 59 -0.07 -5.69 -2.23
CA ILE A 59 -1.26 -5.03 -1.71
C ILE A 59 -1.10 -3.53 -1.92
N ASN A 60 -1.78 -2.98 -2.91
CA ASN A 60 -1.73 -1.55 -3.24
C ASN A 60 -3.08 -0.84 -3.05
N THR A 61 -4.10 -1.56 -2.62
CA THR A 61 -5.45 -1.01 -2.41
C THR A 61 -6.24 -1.88 -1.43
N LEU A 62 -7.08 -1.27 -0.63
CA LEU A 62 -8.17 -1.96 0.03
C LEU A 62 -9.36 -1.97 -0.91
N TRP A 63 -9.95 -3.13 -1.11
CA TRP A 63 -11.09 -3.29 -1.99
C TRP A 63 -12.29 -3.83 -1.24
N PHE A 64 -13.41 -3.13 -1.34
CA PHE A 64 -14.68 -3.47 -0.74
C PHE A 64 -15.69 -3.70 -1.85
N ASP A 65 -16.31 -4.87 -1.89
CA ASP A 65 -17.38 -5.19 -2.83
C ASP A 65 -18.72 -5.29 -2.08
N PHE A 66 -19.64 -4.42 -2.47
CA PHE A 66 -20.99 -4.36 -1.90
C PHE A 66 -21.96 -4.91 -2.91
N ASP A 67 -22.52 -6.09 -2.66
CA ASP A 67 -23.50 -6.73 -3.52
C ASP A 67 -24.78 -7.12 -2.77
N HIS A 68 -25.91 -7.01 -3.43
CA HIS A 68 -27.19 -7.46 -2.91
C HIS A 68 -28.09 -7.94 -4.04
N ASN A 69 -28.67 -9.12 -3.89
CA ASN A 69 -29.42 -9.74 -4.97
C ASN A 69 -30.60 -8.91 -5.47
N THR A 70 -31.30 -8.20 -4.61
CA THR A 70 -32.56 -7.50 -4.94
C THR A 70 -32.59 -6.04 -4.51
N LYS A 71 -31.79 -5.62 -3.52
CA LYS A 71 -31.89 -4.28 -2.90
C LYS A 71 -30.60 -3.49 -3.02
N VAL A 72 -30.25 -3.05 -4.22
CA VAL A 72 -29.04 -2.25 -4.50
C VAL A 72 -28.96 -0.96 -3.66
N ILE A 73 -30.12 -0.44 -3.22
CA ILE A 73 -30.18 0.73 -2.32
C ILE A 73 -29.51 0.46 -0.96
N GLU A 74 -29.54 -0.78 -0.49
CA GLU A 74 -28.85 -1.14 0.78
C GLU A 74 -27.33 -1.12 0.61
N CYS A 75 -26.82 -1.50 -0.57
CA CYS A 75 -25.41 -1.34 -0.90
C CYS A 75 -25.00 0.13 -0.86
N LEU A 76 -25.79 1.03 -1.44
CA LEU A 76 -25.52 2.46 -1.39
C LEU A 76 -25.54 3.02 0.05
N LYS A 77 -26.44 2.52 0.91
CA LYS A 77 -26.46 2.89 2.33
C LYS A 77 -25.16 2.47 3.04
N ASP A 78 -24.70 1.25 2.78
CA ASP A 78 -23.46 0.73 3.37
C ASP A 78 -22.21 1.45 2.85
N VAL A 79 -22.15 1.77 1.55
CA VAL A 79 -21.08 2.60 0.97
C VAL A 79 -21.04 3.99 1.62
N ARG A 80 -22.20 4.63 1.79
CA ARG A 80 -22.32 5.91 2.52
C ARG A 80 -21.87 5.82 3.97
N LYS A 81 -22.18 4.70 4.63
CA LYS A 81 -21.79 4.43 6.00
C LYS A 81 -20.26 4.24 6.09
N LEU A 82 -19.67 3.43 5.21
CA LEU A 82 -18.22 3.27 5.11
C LEU A 82 -17.54 4.62 4.91
N TYR A 83 -18.01 5.42 3.95
CA TYR A 83 -17.44 6.74 3.73
C TYR A 83 -17.53 7.64 4.97
N LYS A 84 -18.70 7.78 5.58
CA LYS A 84 -18.91 8.68 6.72
C LYS A 84 -18.10 8.27 7.95
N LYS A 85 -18.05 6.97 8.25
CA LYS A 85 -17.48 6.43 9.50
C LYS A 85 -16.01 6.03 9.40
N TYR A 86 -15.53 5.73 8.21
CA TYR A 86 -14.14 5.33 8.01
C TYR A 86 -13.37 6.37 7.20
N CYS A 87 -13.83 6.67 5.99
CA CYS A 87 -13.05 7.52 5.09
C CYS A 87 -13.03 9.00 5.52
N LYS A 88 -14.21 9.60 5.82
CA LYS A 88 -14.32 11.02 6.15
C LYS A 88 -13.54 11.38 7.42
N GLU A 89 -13.68 10.59 8.48
CA GLU A 89 -12.99 10.81 9.76
C GLU A 89 -11.46 10.77 9.62
N ARG A 90 -10.97 10.01 8.63
CA ARG A 90 -9.54 9.82 8.34
C ARG A 90 -9.02 10.65 7.19
N LYS A 91 -9.87 11.50 6.61
CA LYS A 91 -9.56 12.31 5.42
C LYS A 91 -9.09 11.46 4.23
N ILE A 92 -9.69 10.27 4.05
CA ILE A 92 -9.40 9.34 2.96
C ILE A 92 -10.38 9.61 1.82
N VAL A 93 -9.88 9.76 0.59
CA VAL A 93 -10.69 9.89 -0.61
C VAL A 93 -10.76 8.55 -1.35
N PRO A 94 -11.86 7.80 -1.21
CA PRO A 94 -12.01 6.52 -1.89
C PRO A 94 -12.41 6.70 -3.35
N ARG A 95 -12.06 5.75 -4.20
CA ARG A 95 -12.67 5.58 -5.52
C ARG A 95 -13.92 4.73 -5.40
N ILE A 96 -15.04 5.24 -5.81
CA ILE A 96 -16.35 4.61 -5.67
C ILE A 96 -16.91 4.32 -7.05
N TYR A 97 -17.33 3.08 -7.27
CA TYR A 97 -17.90 2.63 -8.54
C TYR A 97 -19.28 2.02 -8.32
N PHE A 98 -20.25 2.43 -9.14
CA PHE A 98 -21.46 1.66 -9.33
C PHE A 98 -21.19 0.63 -10.43
N THR A 99 -21.43 -0.66 -10.17
CA THR A 99 -21.05 -1.75 -11.08
C THR A 99 -21.92 -1.87 -12.34
N GLY A 100 -22.92 -1.00 -12.48
CA GLY A 100 -23.92 -1.08 -13.55
C GLY A 100 -24.98 -2.17 -13.33
N GLY A 101 -24.86 -2.94 -12.26
CA GLY A 101 -25.73 -4.07 -11.93
C GLY A 101 -26.27 -4.00 -10.50
N ARG A 102 -25.79 -4.89 -9.64
CA ARG A 102 -26.36 -5.17 -8.32
C ARG A 102 -25.66 -4.50 -7.15
N GLY A 103 -24.56 -3.76 -7.38
CA GLY A 103 -23.76 -3.31 -6.26
C GLY A 103 -22.78 -2.19 -6.55
N PHE A 104 -21.88 -1.99 -5.60
CA PHE A 104 -20.84 -0.97 -5.63
C PHE A 104 -19.49 -1.56 -5.29
N GLN A 105 -18.45 -0.98 -5.85
CA GLN A 105 -17.06 -1.26 -5.47
C GLN A 105 -16.43 0.01 -4.90
N VAL A 106 -15.74 -0.13 -3.78
CA VAL A 106 -14.99 0.97 -3.16
C VAL A 106 -13.54 0.57 -3.05
N ASN A 107 -12.66 1.38 -3.62
CA ASN A 107 -11.22 1.18 -3.55
C ASN A 107 -10.59 2.32 -2.75
N ILE A 108 -9.68 1.96 -1.86
CA ILE A 108 -8.86 2.91 -1.12
C ILE A 108 -7.41 2.57 -1.46
N ASP A 109 -6.81 3.42 -2.28
CA ASP A 109 -5.46 3.18 -2.76
C ASP A 109 -4.43 3.55 -1.69
N PHE A 110 -3.48 2.68 -1.47
CA PHE A 110 -2.36 2.93 -0.57
C PHE A 110 -1.37 3.90 -1.20
N TRP A 111 -0.64 4.61 -0.37
CA TRP A 111 0.43 5.50 -0.80
C TRP A 111 1.48 4.74 -1.59
N SER A 112 1.89 3.60 -1.09
CA SER A 112 2.83 2.68 -1.74
C SER A 112 2.32 1.24 -1.70
N PRO A 113 2.72 0.41 -2.66
CA PRO A 113 2.45 -1.01 -2.61
C PRO A 113 3.09 -1.65 -1.36
N LEU A 114 2.38 -2.59 -0.74
CA LEU A 114 2.84 -3.34 0.42
C LEU A 114 3.16 -4.77 0.01
N ASP A 115 4.39 -5.17 0.19
CA ASP A 115 4.82 -6.55 0.07
C ASP A 115 4.98 -7.17 1.45
N LEU A 116 3.89 -7.74 1.97
CA LEU A 116 3.90 -8.45 3.24
C LEU A 116 4.41 -9.89 3.05
N PRO A 117 4.96 -10.53 4.09
CA PRO A 117 5.21 -11.97 4.07
C PRO A 117 3.99 -12.77 3.62
N ASN A 118 4.18 -13.79 2.79
CA ASN A 118 3.08 -14.57 2.18
C ASN A 118 2.11 -15.15 3.21
N SER A 119 2.62 -15.58 4.36
CA SER A 119 1.82 -16.08 5.49
C SER A 119 0.85 -15.02 6.04
N LEU A 120 1.17 -13.75 5.89
CA LEU A 120 0.37 -12.64 6.43
C LEU A 120 -0.57 -12.00 5.40
N LYS A 121 -0.19 -11.99 4.11
CA LYS A 121 -0.95 -11.26 3.08
C LYS A 121 -2.45 -11.57 3.10
N LYS A 122 -2.79 -12.84 2.89
CA LYS A 122 -4.19 -13.26 2.73
C LYS A 122 -4.98 -13.11 4.02
N ASP A 123 -4.43 -13.56 5.12
CA ASP A 123 -5.10 -13.54 6.42
C ASP A 123 -5.27 -12.13 6.95
N SER A 124 -4.28 -11.28 6.80
CA SER A 124 -4.36 -9.89 7.23
C SER A 124 -5.43 -9.12 6.48
N LEU A 125 -5.48 -9.24 5.15
CA LEU A 125 -6.53 -8.61 4.33
C LEU A 125 -7.92 -9.11 4.75
N LYS A 126 -8.10 -10.42 4.87
CA LYS A 126 -9.35 -11.03 5.29
C LYS A 126 -9.79 -10.53 6.66
N LYS A 127 -8.91 -10.58 7.65
CA LYS A 127 -9.19 -10.15 9.01
C LYS A 127 -9.50 -8.64 9.07
N TYR A 128 -8.73 -7.82 8.35
CA TYR A 128 -8.96 -6.37 8.29
C TYR A 128 -10.31 -6.01 7.66
N LEU A 129 -10.64 -6.59 6.52
CA LEU A 129 -11.93 -6.36 5.86
C LEU A 129 -13.10 -6.84 6.74
N THR A 130 -12.94 -7.98 7.44
CA THR A 130 -13.92 -8.47 8.43
C THR A 130 -14.06 -7.48 9.59
N HIS A 131 -12.94 -7.01 10.16
CA HIS A 131 -12.94 -6.00 11.23
C HIS A 131 -13.71 -4.73 10.81
N ILE A 132 -13.45 -4.22 9.60
CA ILE A 132 -14.16 -3.04 9.07
C ILE A 132 -15.66 -3.34 8.88
N LYS A 133 -16.00 -4.52 8.33
CA LYS A 133 -17.38 -4.97 8.16
C LYS A 133 -18.14 -4.96 9.49
N ASP A 134 -17.58 -5.58 10.50
CA ASP A 134 -18.22 -5.75 11.82
C ASP A 134 -18.27 -4.43 12.59
N LYS A 135 -17.15 -3.71 12.65
CA LYS A 135 -17.06 -2.41 13.31
C LYS A 135 -18.09 -1.41 12.80
N TYR A 136 -18.28 -1.37 11.50
CA TYR A 136 -19.22 -0.44 10.87
C TYR A 136 -20.56 -1.09 10.48
N ARG A 137 -20.77 -2.37 10.81
CA ARG A 137 -22.01 -3.12 10.53
C ARG A 137 -22.42 -2.97 9.05
N LEU A 138 -21.50 -3.31 8.13
CA LEU A 138 -21.70 -3.23 6.68
C LEU A 138 -22.36 -4.52 6.19
N LYS A 139 -23.69 -4.55 6.11
CA LYS A 139 -24.46 -5.77 5.86
C LYS A 139 -24.27 -6.33 4.46
N THR A 140 -24.07 -5.47 3.48
CA THR A 140 -23.98 -5.83 2.06
C THR A 140 -22.55 -6.02 1.55
N LEU A 141 -21.55 -5.88 2.44
CA LEU A 141 -20.16 -6.19 2.09
C LEU A 141 -20.03 -7.69 1.83
N ASP A 142 -19.64 -8.06 0.58
CA ASP A 142 -19.60 -9.43 0.13
C ASP A 142 -18.58 -10.28 0.89
N SER A 143 -19.02 -11.42 1.40
CA SER A 143 -18.17 -12.39 2.08
C SER A 143 -17.11 -13.02 1.17
N VAL A 144 -17.39 -13.16 -0.12
CA VAL A 144 -16.43 -13.68 -1.12
C VAL A 144 -15.25 -12.75 -1.28
N CYS A 145 -15.47 -11.45 -1.27
CA CYS A 145 -14.42 -10.43 -1.26
C CYS A 145 -13.44 -10.65 -0.09
N ILE A 146 -13.98 -10.94 1.10
CA ILE A 146 -13.19 -11.20 2.30
C ILE A 146 -12.45 -12.53 2.22
N GLN A 147 -13.09 -13.59 1.70
CA GLN A 147 -12.50 -14.93 1.63
C GLN A 147 -11.34 -15.03 0.64
N ASN A 148 -11.45 -14.34 -0.49
CA ASN A 148 -10.53 -14.44 -1.62
C ASN A 148 -9.70 -13.16 -1.80
N SER A 149 -9.23 -12.55 -0.71
CA SER A 149 -8.63 -11.20 -0.72
C SER A 149 -7.49 -11.03 -1.74
N THR A 150 -6.52 -11.96 -1.81
CA THR A 150 -5.40 -11.83 -2.77
C THR A 150 -5.74 -12.26 -4.19
N SER A 151 -6.72 -13.16 -4.35
CA SER A 151 -7.20 -13.64 -5.66
C SER A 151 -8.44 -12.91 -6.17
N ALA A 152 -8.85 -11.82 -5.49
CA ALA A 152 -10.07 -11.11 -5.84
C ALA A 152 -10.00 -10.45 -7.22
N MET A 153 -11.13 -10.52 -7.94
CA MET A 153 -11.31 -9.87 -9.23
C MET A 153 -12.37 -8.78 -9.12
N ARG A 154 -12.04 -7.60 -9.57
CA ARG A 154 -12.96 -6.47 -9.63
C ARG A 154 -13.44 -6.22 -11.05
N ARG A 155 -14.65 -5.68 -11.18
CA ARG A 155 -15.16 -5.23 -12.46
C ARG A 155 -14.31 -4.08 -13.00
N ILE A 156 -14.03 -4.12 -14.29
CA ILE A 156 -13.34 -3.02 -14.97
C ILE A 156 -14.35 -1.88 -15.18
N TYR A 157 -13.96 -0.67 -14.79
CA TYR A 157 -14.77 0.52 -14.99
C TYR A 157 -14.88 0.87 -16.48
N ASN A 158 -15.95 1.56 -16.83
CA ASN A 158 -16.34 1.89 -18.19
C ASN A 158 -16.50 0.65 -19.10
N THR A 159 -16.90 -0.49 -18.52
CA THR A 159 -17.35 -1.66 -19.26
C THR A 159 -18.84 -1.90 -19.02
N GLN A 160 -19.51 -2.43 -20.04
CA GLN A 160 -20.95 -2.70 -19.98
C GLN A 160 -21.26 -3.86 -19.04
N TYR A 161 -22.39 -3.73 -18.34
CA TYR A 161 -22.94 -4.83 -17.58
C TYR A 161 -23.70 -5.77 -18.51
N VAL A 162 -23.29 -7.03 -18.53
CA VAL A 162 -23.96 -8.11 -19.26
C VAL A 162 -24.75 -8.96 -18.28
N SER A 163 -26.02 -9.13 -18.53
CA SER A 163 -26.89 -9.94 -17.68
C SER A 163 -26.39 -11.39 -17.61
N LYS A 164 -26.33 -11.95 -16.41
CA LYS A 164 -26.00 -13.37 -16.23
C LYS A 164 -27.10 -14.30 -16.78
N LEU A 165 -28.32 -13.81 -16.77
CA LEU A 165 -29.49 -14.57 -17.19
C LEU A 165 -29.66 -14.56 -18.72
N THR A 166 -29.77 -13.36 -19.32
CA THR A 166 -30.04 -13.23 -20.77
C THR A 166 -28.77 -13.28 -21.62
N LYS A 167 -27.59 -13.12 -21.02
CA LYS A 167 -26.27 -12.98 -21.69
C LYS A 167 -26.14 -11.74 -22.58
N GLU A 168 -27.10 -10.80 -22.47
CA GLU A 168 -27.16 -9.58 -23.24
C GLU A 168 -26.71 -8.36 -22.41
N PRO A 169 -26.17 -7.32 -23.04
CA PRO A 169 -25.87 -6.07 -22.38
C PRO A 169 -27.14 -5.36 -21.93
N VAL A 170 -27.18 -4.87 -20.72
CA VAL A 170 -28.36 -4.18 -20.14
C VAL A 170 -28.31 -2.66 -20.31
N GLY A 171 -27.42 -2.14 -21.15
CA GLY A 171 -27.29 -0.69 -21.37
C GLY A 171 -26.79 0.08 -20.12
N LYS A 172 -26.04 -0.59 -19.25
CA LYS A 172 -25.43 0.00 -18.04
C LYS A 172 -23.94 -0.30 -17.99
N TRP A 173 -23.18 0.70 -17.58
CA TRP A 173 -21.73 0.63 -17.44
C TRP A 173 -21.30 0.63 -15.97
N CYS A 174 -20.18 0.01 -15.69
CA CYS A 174 -19.48 0.21 -14.42
C CYS A 174 -18.89 1.63 -14.41
N VAL A 175 -19.45 2.52 -13.64
CA VAL A 175 -19.09 3.96 -13.67
C VAL A 175 -18.54 4.44 -12.33
N GLN A 176 -17.54 5.31 -12.39
CA GLN A 176 -17.02 5.97 -11.20
C GLN A 176 -17.97 7.11 -10.78
N LEU A 177 -18.19 7.20 -9.48
CA LEU A 177 -18.93 8.28 -8.83
C LEU A 177 -17.96 9.15 -8.04
N SER A 178 -18.15 10.45 -8.11
CA SER A 178 -17.53 11.35 -7.14
C SER A 178 -18.16 11.18 -5.75
N VAL A 179 -17.42 11.57 -4.71
CA VAL A 179 -17.95 11.53 -3.33
C VAL A 179 -19.24 12.33 -3.19
N PRO A 180 -19.39 13.58 -3.72
CA PRO A 180 -20.65 14.30 -3.69
C PRO A 180 -21.80 13.56 -4.38
N GLU A 181 -21.56 12.94 -5.54
CA GLU A 181 -22.58 12.17 -6.25
C GLU A 181 -23.04 10.97 -5.41
N MET A 182 -22.11 10.19 -4.88
CA MET A 182 -22.41 9.06 -4.02
C MET A 182 -23.24 9.48 -2.78
N LEU A 183 -22.92 10.64 -2.18
CA LEU A 183 -23.60 11.10 -0.98
C LEU A 183 -25.01 11.66 -1.26
N LYS A 184 -25.18 12.39 -2.36
CA LYS A 184 -26.38 13.21 -2.60
C LYS A 184 -27.38 12.57 -3.57
N LEU A 185 -26.92 11.76 -4.53
CA LEU A 185 -27.80 11.26 -5.57
C LEU A 185 -28.67 10.09 -5.08
N SER A 186 -29.92 10.06 -5.54
CA SER A 186 -30.77 8.87 -5.38
C SER A 186 -30.26 7.71 -6.23
N MET A 187 -30.64 6.50 -5.89
CA MET A 187 -30.28 5.31 -6.67
C MET A 187 -30.74 5.44 -8.14
N LYS A 188 -31.94 5.98 -8.38
CA LYS A 188 -32.47 6.26 -9.73
C LYS A 188 -31.51 7.15 -10.53
N LYS A 189 -31.00 8.23 -9.93
CA LYS A 189 -30.05 9.14 -10.60
C LYS A 189 -28.70 8.45 -10.85
N ILE A 190 -28.19 7.64 -9.90
CA ILE A 190 -26.95 6.85 -10.08
C ILE A 190 -27.11 5.86 -11.24
N MET A 191 -28.25 5.18 -11.32
CA MET A 191 -28.56 4.27 -12.43
C MET A 191 -28.64 5.03 -13.77
N ALA A 192 -29.17 6.25 -13.79
CA ALA A 192 -29.17 7.10 -14.98
C ALA A 192 -27.74 7.47 -15.41
N LEU A 193 -26.87 7.85 -14.47
CA LEU A 193 -25.46 8.13 -14.77
C LEU A 193 -24.73 6.92 -15.39
N SER A 194 -25.14 5.70 -15.06
CA SER A 194 -24.52 4.49 -15.61
C SER A 194 -24.97 4.14 -17.02
N SER A 195 -25.82 4.94 -17.66
CA SER A 195 -26.29 4.67 -19.05
C SER A 195 -25.24 5.00 -20.12
N VAL A 196 -24.15 5.64 -19.74
CA VAL A 196 -23.01 5.98 -20.63
C VAL A 196 -21.70 5.82 -19.87
N PRO A 197 -20.58 5.55 -20.56
CA PRO A 197 -19.25 5.63 -19.96
C PRO A 197 -18.97 7.04 -19.41
N ARG A 198 -18.12 7.14 -18.38
CA ARG A 198 -17.80 8.39 -17.73
C ARG A 198 -16.29 8.63 -17.65
N SER A 199 -15.89 9.89 -17.54
CA SER A 199 -14.50 10.24 -17.24
C SER A 199 -14.06 9.61 -15.92
N ILE A 200 -12.80 9.17 -15.88
CA ILE A 200 -12.20 8.57 -14.71
C ILE A 200 -11.60 9.66 -13.86
N ILE A 201 -11.93 9.67 -12.59
CA ILE A 201 -11.30 10.53 -11.60
C ILE A 201 -10.00 9.82 -11.18
N PRO A 202 -8.84 10.47 -11.30
CA PRO A 202 -7.57 9.88 -10.87
C PRO A 202 -7.63 9.38 -9.40
N PRO A 203 -6.89 8.32 -9.06
CA PRO A 203 -6.83 7.85 -7.68
C PRO A 203 -6.10 8.84 -6.78
N GLU A 204 -6.63 9.06 -5.60
CA GLU A 204 -5.92 9.71 -4.52
C GLU A 204 -5.38 8.63 -3.58
N LYS A 205 -4.06 8.64 -3.38
CA LYS A 205 -3.38 7.67 -2.53
C LYS A 205 -3.43 8.10 -1.07
N SER A 206 -3.59 7.16 -0.15
CA SER A 206 -3.76 7.42 1.28
C SER A 206 -2.67 6.77 2.13
N LYS A 207 -1.78 7.58 2.69
CA LYS A 207 -0.83 7.17 3.75
C LYS A 207 -1.60 6.70 5.00
N ARG A 208 -2.70 7.37 5.33
CA ARG A 208 -3.49 7.04 6.52
C ARG A 208 -4.14 5.66 6.44
N ALA A 209 -4.77 5.32 5.30
CA ALA A 209 -5.36 4.00 5.13
C ALA A 209 -4.32 2.89 5.16
N GLN A 210 -3.15 3.15 4.58
CA GLN A 210 -2.02 2.22 4.62
C GLN A 210 -1.54 2.00 6.06
N ARG A 211 -1.39 3.06 6.83
CA ARG A 211 -1.00 2.98 8.25
C ARG A 211 -2.03 2.23 9.08
N ASP A 212 -3.32 2.59 8.98
CA ASP A 212 -4.39 1.90 9.70
C ASP A 212 -4.42 0.39 9.40
N PHE A 213 -4.11 0.00 8.16
CA PHE A 213 -3.99 -1.41 7.79
C PHE A 213 -2.76 -2.07 8.41
N LEU A 214 -1.59 -1.41 8.37
CA LEU A 214 -0.36 -1.94 8.97
C LEU A 214 -0.47 -2.06 10.48
N ASP A 215 -1.01 -1.05 11.16
CA ASP A 215 -1.25 -1.08 12.61
C ASP A 215 -2.14 -2.29 12.98
N PHE A 216 -3.20 -2.52 12.20
CA PHE A 216 -4.06 -3.69 12.39
C PHE A 216 -3.31 -5.02 12.16
N VAL A 217 -2.45 -5.09 11.12
CA VAL A 217 -1.63 -6.29 10.86
C VAL A 217 -0.72 -6.57 12.05
N CYS A 218 -0.10 -5.54 12.61
CA CYS A 218 0.74 -5.65 13.79
C CYS A 218 -0.06 -6.17 14.99
N ASP A 219 -1.27 -5.66 15.20
CA ASP A 219 -2.12 -6.04 16.33
C ASP A 219 -2.58 -7.51 16.29
N ILE A 220 -2.87 -8.05 15.10
CA ILE A 220 -3.40 -9.43 14.97
C ILE A 220 -2.33 -10.51 14.90
N THR A 221 -1.08 -10.17 14.67
CA THR A 221 -0.03 -11.16 14.39
C THR A 221 0.82 -11.42 15.60
N GLU A 222 0.58 -11.09 16.81
CA GLU A 222 1.55 -11.21 17.93
C GLU A 222 3.00 -10.82 17.51
N VAL A 223 3.16 -10.55 16.22
CA VAL A 223 4.30 -9.92 15.58
C VAL A 223 4.28 -8.42 15.95
N LYS A 224 3.68 -8.09 17.11
CA LYS A 224 4.01 -6.85 17.83
C LYS A 224 5.53 -6.71 17.95
N HIS A 225 6.25 -7.77 17.62
CA HIS A 225 7.70 -7.84 17.73
C HIS A 225 8.48 -7.84 16.41
N THR A 226 7.91 -8.01 15.22
CA THR A 226 8.74 -8.14 14.01
C THR A 226 8.45 -7.20 12.83
N VAL A 227 7.30 -6.53 12.74
CA VAL A 227 7.04 -5.60 11.62
C VAL A 227 6.81 -4.15 12.11
N SER A 228 6.14 -3.92 13.22
CA SER A 228 6.19 -2.65 13.96
C SER A 228 7.56 -2.47 14.61
N ASN A 229 8.24 -3.59 14.89
CA ASN A 229 9.56 -3.63 15.48
C ASN A 229 10.69 -3.42 14.49
N SER A 230 10.54 -3.43 13.18
CA SER A 230 11.73 -3.02 12.44
C SER A 230 11.98 -1.51 12.53
N ALA A 231 10.99 -0.63 12.66
CA ALA A 231 11.29 0.78 12.89
C ALA A 231 11.23 1.17 14.37
N ALA A 232 10.24 0.73 15.12
CA ALA A 232 10.17 1.02 16.55
C ALA A 232 11.09 0.10 17.38
N HIS A 233 11.33 -1.15 17.01
CA HIS A 233 12.33 -1.99 17.65
C HIS A 233 13.75 -1.63 17.20
N LEU A 234 13.94 -1.21 15.97
CA LEU A 234 15.18 -0.58 15.58
C LEU A 234 15.41 0.71 16.39
N LEU A 235 14.38 1.53 16.58
CA LEU A 235 14.43 2.72 17.44
C LEU A 235 14.45 2.38 18.93
N GLU A 236 13.80 1.29 19.40
CA GLU A 236 13.89 0.83 20.79
C GLU A 236 15.13 -0.02 21.06
N GLU A 237 15.61 -0.86 20.14
CA GLU A 237 16.94 -1.45 20.24
C GLU A 237 18.02 -0.39 20.22
N ILE A 238 17.87 0.62 19.41
CA ILE A 238 18.73 1.76 19.37
C ILE A 238 18.64 2.55 20.69
N ARG A 239 17.47 2.75 21.29
CA ARG A 239 17.27 3.36 22.61
C ARG A 239 17.74 2.45 23.74
N GLY A 240 17.51 1.14 23.65
CA GLY A 240 17.92 0.13 24.64
C GLY A 240 19.43 -0.08 24.69
N VAL A 241 20.11 -0.07 23.55
CA VAL A 241 21.57 -0.16 23.47
C VAL A 241 22.26 1.12 23.95
N ALA A 242 21.58 2.28 23.87
CA ALA A 242 22.08 3.52 24.47
C ALA A 242 21.97 3.54 26.02
N GLY A 243 21.14 2.67 26.62
CA GLY A 243 20.89 2.59 28.07
C GLY A 243 21.50 1.42 28.83
N SER A 244 21.99 0.36 28.18
CA SER A 244 22.53 -0.82 28.86
C SER A 244 23.96 -1.17 28.41
N THR A 245 24.94 -0.73 29.17
CA THR A 245 26.19 -1.44 29.33
C THR A 245 25.90 -2.72 30.10
N ARG A 246 25.86 -3.87 29.43
CA ARG A 246 25.89 -5.28 29.84
C ARG A 246 24.65 -6.10 29.43
N HIS A 247 24.77 -6.84 28.36
CA HIS A 247 24.74 -8.31 28.34
C HIS A 247 24.84 -8.82 26.91
N SER A 248 25.81 -9.71 26.69
CA SER A 248 26.06 -10.42 25.45
C SER A 248 24.91 -11.41 25.20
N SER A 249 24.33 -11.40 24.00
CA SER A 249 23.78 -12.59 23.37
C SER A 249 24.28 -12.67 21.95
N THR A 250 25.03 -13.70 21.71
CA THR A 250 25.64 -14.14 20.45
C THR A 250 24.56 -14.43 19.41
N VAL A 251 24.51 -13.65 18.34
CA VAL A 251 23.94 -14.05 17.06
C VAL A 251 24.93 -13.68 15.96
N HIS A 252 25.18 -14.63 15.10
CA HIS A 252 26.25 -14.77 14.12
C HIS A 252 26.69 -13.51 13.36
N SER A 253 28.02 -13.36 13.32
CA SER A 253 28.91 -12.75 12.32
C SER A 253 28.64 -11.29 11.93
N GLY A 254 29.37 -10.42 12.59
CA GLY A 254 29.47 -9.00 12.27
C GLY A 254 28.70 -8.16 13.28
N LEU A 255 29.41 -7.74 14.32
CA LEU A 255 28.86 -6.84 15.36
C LEU A 255 28.32 -5.56 14.69
N ILE A 256 27.00 -5.50 14.52
CA ILE A 256 26.30 -4.24 14.20
C ILE A 256 26.50 -3.35 15.42
N LYS A 257 27.25 -2.26 15.24
CA LYS A 257 27.45 -1.26 16.30
C LYS A 257 26.32 -0.25 16.30
N ALA A 258 25.89 0.18 17.49
CA ALA A 258 24.98 1.30 17.59
C ALA A 258 25.60 2.56 16.96
N PRO A 259 24.85 3.35 16.18
CA PRO A 259 25.29 4.66 15.73
C PRO A 259 25.57 5.58 16.91
N ARG A 260 26.42 6.61 16.70
CA ARG A 260 26.68 7.60 17.75
C ARG A 260 25.39 8.30 18.20
N LYS A 261 25.26 8.60 19.49
CA LYS A 261 24.07 9.23 20.08
C LYS A 261 23.60 10.46 19.31
N CYS A 262 24.50 11.33 18.87
CA CYS A 262 24.17 12.53 18.08
C CYS A 262 23.55 12.23 16.71
N ILE A 263 23.86 11.07 16.13
CA ILE A 263 23.28 10.63 14.86
C ILE A 263 21.88 10.06 15.10
N MET A 264 21.68 9.41 16.23
CA MET A 264 20.36 8.94 16.65
C MET A 264 19.40 10.11 16.87
N GLU A 265 19.85 11.12 17.61
CA GLU A 265 19.09 12.36 17.83
C GLU A 265 18.80 13.08 16.49
N LEU A 266 19.73 13.04 15.53
CA LEU A 266 19.52 13.58 14.19
C LEU A 266 18.46 12.80 13.41
N ILE A 267 18.49 11.48 13.46
CA ILE A 267 17.49 10.61 12.81
C ILE A 267 16.10 10.88 13.40
N GLU A 268 15.97 10.89 14.73
CA GLU A 268 14.73 11.20 15.44
C GLU A 268 14.17 12.57 15.03
N LEU A 269 15.03 13.60 15.06
CA LEU A 269 14.64 14.96 14.65
C LEU A 269 14.18 15.04 13.20
N ASN A 270 14.78 14.26 12.30
CA ASN A 270 14.43 14.25 10.90
C ASN A 270 13.15 13.41 10.63
N ILE A 271 12.90 12.35 11.40
CA ILE A 271 11.62 11.64 11.40
C ILE A 271 10.47 12.58 11.79
N ASP A 272 10.66 13.35 12.88
CA ASP A 272 9.65 14.31 13.33
C ASP A 272 9.37 15.41 12.30
N LYS A 273 10.41 15.86 11.60
CA LYS A 273 10.29 16.87 10.53
C LYS A 273 9.72 16.30 9.21
N GLY A 274 9.77 14.98 9.01
CA GLY A 274 9.44 14.32 7.75
C GLY A 274 10.36 14.68 6.59
N ARG A 275 11.57 15.19 6.87
CA ARG A 275 12.56 15.59 5.86
C ARG A 275 13.98 15.66 6.45
N SER A 276 14.94 15.55 5.55
CA SER A 276 16.37 15.71 5.87
C SER A 276 17.08 16.45 4.74
N SER A 277 18.15 17.16 5.04
CA SER A 277 19.00 17.77 4.02
C SER A 277 19.93 16.73 3.38
N HIS A 278 20.43 17.01 2.17
CA HIS A 278 21.42 16.16 1.50
C HIS A 278 22.65 15.87 2.39
N THR A 279 23.11 16.89 3.12
CA THR A 279 24.23 16.76 4.05
C THR A 279 23.90 15.82 5.21
N GLU A 280 22.72 15.96 5.84
CA GLU A 280 22.27 15.07 6.91
C GLU A 280 22.11 13.65 6.42
N ASN A 281 21.58 13.43 5.22
CA ASN A 281 21.46 12.12 4.60
C ASN A 281 22.82 11.44 4.45
N ASN A 282 23.82 12.17 3.94
CA ASN A 282 25.17 11.62 3.80
C ASN A 282 25.76 11.25 5.17
N VAL A 283 25.59 12.11 6.18
CA VAL A 283 26.09 11.86 7.54
C VAL A 283 25.43 10.61 8.13
N ILE A 284 24.12 10.48 8.03
CA ILE A 284 23.36 9.33 8.53
C ILE A 284 23.81 8.07 7.80
N ALA A 285 23.83 8.07 6.45
CA ALA A 285 24.24 6.92 5.66
C ALA A 285 25.67 6.45 6.01
N MET A 286 26.62 7.36 6.07
CA MET A 286 28.01 7.04 6.40
C MET A 286 28.17 6.49 7.81
N GLU A 287 27.41 7.01 8.77
CA GLU A 287 27.44 6.50 10.14
C GLU A 287 26.88 5.08 10.22
N LEU A 288 25.76 4.82 9.58
CA LEU A 288 25.11 3.50 9.58
C LEU A 288 25.96 2.46 8.83
N ILE A 289 26.56 2.83 7.69
CA ILE A 289 27.53 1.98 6.96
C ILE A 289 28.70 1.59 7.86
N ASN A 290 29.31 2.57 8.54
CA ASN A 290 30.44 2.32 9.43
C ASN A 290 30.04 1.57 10.72
N ALA A 291 28.78 1.58 11.08
CA ALA A 291 28.22 0.79 12.16
C ALA A 291 27.90 -0.67 11.74
N GLY A 292 28.08 -1.00 10.45
CA GLY A 292 27.88 -2.35 9.93
C GLY A 292 26.44 -2.65 9.49
N TRP A 293 25.61 -1.62 9.30
CA TRP A 293 24.22 -1.80 8.87
C TRP A 293 24.12 -2.24 7.42
N SER A 294 23.12 -3.07 7.09
CA SER A 294 22.86 -3.48 5.71
C SER A 294 22.26 -2.33 4.89
N ASP A 295 22.41 -2.40 3.57
CA ASP A 295 21.82 -1.39 2.66
C ASP A 295 20.29 -1.33 2.81
N LYS A 296 19.67 -2.47 3.11
CA LYS A 296 18.24 -2.58 3.36
C LYS A 296 17.82 -1.84 4.62
N ASP A 297 18.56 -1.99 5.71
CA ASP A 297 18.27 -1.32 6.99
C ASP A 297 18.50 0.19 6.89
N ILE A 298 19.53 0.61 6.16
CA ILE A 298 19.82 2.02 5.91
C ILE A 298 18.68 2.64 5.07
N SER A 299 18.25 1.96 4.01
CA SER A 299 17.12 2.41 3.19
C SER A 299 15.84 2.52 3.99
N PHE A 300 15.63 1.64 4.96
CA PHE A 300 14.50 1.67 5.87
C PHE A 300 14.53 2.89 6.81
N VAL A 301 15.69 3.25 7.36
CA VAL A 301 15.85 4.47 8.17
C VAL A 301 15.46 5.71 7.36
N PHE A 302 15.88 5.80 6.10
CA PHE A 302 15.50 6.91 5.23
C PHE A 302 14.00 6.91 4.90
N SER A 303 13.40 5.76 4.64
CA SER A 303 11.94 5.65 4.46
C SER A 303 11.17 6.18 5.67
N SER A 304 11.70 5.93 6.88
CA SER A 304 11.12 6.43 8.12
C SER A 304 11.26 7.95 8.27
N ILE A 305 12.43 8.52 7.91
CA ILE A 305 12.68 9.96 7.94
C ILE A 305 11.73 10.72 7.03
N TYR A 306 11.57 10.24 5.80
CA TYR A 306 10.73 10.95 4.81
C TYR A 306 9.26 10.59 4.92
N ASN A 307 8.92 9.58 5.74
CA ASN A 307 7.58 9.00 5.80
C ASN A 307 7.04 8.66 4.39
N GLU A 308 7.93 8.28 3.49
CA GLU A 308 7.71 8.01 2.07
C GLU A 308 8.44 6.74 1.66
N PRO A 309 7.92 5.97 0.70
CA PRO A 309 8.68 4.85 0.13
C PRO A 309 10.00 5.37 -0.45
N ALA A 310 11.03 4.54 -0.35
CA ALA A 310 12.35 4.83 -0.88
C ALA A 310 12.26 5.23 -2.37
N GLY A 311 12.26 6.51 -2.67
CA GLY A 311 12.09 7.04 -4.03
C GLY A 311 11.85 8.55 -4.09
N ASP A 312 11.11 9.10 -3.12
CA ASP A 312 10.76 10.53 -3.11
C ASP A 312 11.67 11.36 -2.17
N TRP A 313 12.84 10.85 -1.90
CA TRP A 313 13.75 11.56 -0.99
C TRP A 313 14.53 12.61 -1.76
N GLY A 314 14.16 13.69 -2.15
CA GLY A 314 14.92 14.80 -2.74
C GLY A 314 16.42 14.57 -3.08
N TRP A 315 16.93 13.41 -2.73
CA TRP A 315 18.24 12.87 -3.03
C TRP A 315 18.28 12.20 -4.39
N TYR A 316 17.09 11.73 -4.87
CA TYR A 316 16.99 10.97 -6.10
C TYR A 316 15.63 11.17 -6.76
N ASP A 317 15.64 11.85 -7.88
CA ASP A 317 14.50 11.95 -8.77
C ASP A 317 14.05 10.55 -9.23
N ASP A 318 12.89 10.14 -8.83
CA ASP A 318 12.05 9.05 -9.38
C ASP A 318 12.61 7.61 -9.47
N ASP A 319 13.79 7.28 -8.93
CA ASP A 319 14.39 5.95 -9.10
C ASP A 319 14.80 5.30 -7.76
N PRO A 320 14.01 4.32 -7.24
CA PRO A 320 14.32 3.61 -5.99
C PRO A 320 15.67 2.88 -6.00
N GLU A 321 16.19 2.53 -7.18
CA GLU A 321 17.51 1.92 -7.31
C GLU A 321 18.65 2.90 -7.05
N LYS A 322 18.40 4.21 -7.21
CA LYS A 322 19.45 5.23 -6.99
C LYS A 322 19.85 5.32 -5.52
N ALA A 323 18.91 5.21 -4.57
CA ALA A 323 19.22 5.20 -3.14
C ALA A 323 20.13 4.02 -2.78
N GLY A 324 19.79 2.82 -3.24
CA GLY A 324 20.63 1.63 -3.06
C GLY A 324 22.00 1.76 -3.75
N ARG A 325 22.07 2.38 -4.94
CA ARG A 325 23.34 2.66 -5.63
C ARG A 325 24.23 3.62 -4.84
N GLN A 326 23.67 4.69 -4.28
CA GLN A 326 24.45 5.65 -3.49
C GLN A 326 24.99 5.04 -2.19
N ILE A 327 24.18 4.27 -1.48
CA ILE A 327 24.64 3.54 -0.30
C ILE A 327 25.78 2.60 -0.69
N ARG A 328 25.65 1.85 -1.80
CA ARG A 328 26.72 1.00 -2.32
C ARG A 328 27.97 1.78 -2.70
N LEU A 329 27.82 2.90 -3.41
CA LEU A 329 28.95 3.78 -3.78
C LEU A 329 29.66 4.34 -2.56
N LEU A 330 28.94 4.75 -1.51
CA LEU A 330 29.54 5.19 -0.26
C LEU A 330 30.30 4.06 0.43
N ARG A 331 29.76 2.84 0.38
CA ARG A 331 30.41 1.64 0.94
C ARG A 331 31.67 1.26 0.15
N GLU A 332 31.59 1.23 -1.18
CA GLU A 332 32.71 0.91 -2.08
C GLU A 332 33.85 1.95 -1.95
N LYS A 333 33.52 3.21 -1.75
CA LYS A 333 34.53 4.29 -1.51
C LYS A 333 35.20 4.21 -0.14
N GLY A 334 34.78 3.29 0.72
CA GLY A 334 35.37 3.13 2.05
C GLY A 334 35.28 4.42 2.90
N VAL A 335 34.16 5.15 2.80
CA VAL A 335 34.00 6.42 3.50
C VAL A 335 34.10 6.26 5.01
N SER A 336 34.91 7.09 5.63
CA SER A 336 35.08 7.13 7.07
C SER A 336 34.03 8.02 7.73
N ARG A 337 33.76 7.77 9.02
CA ARG A 337 32.85 8.61 9.83
C ARG A 337 33.36 10.06 9.88
N TYR A 338 32.45 11.00 9.86
CA TYR A 338 32.80 12.39 10.14
C TYR A 338 33.31 12.57 11.57
N GLY A 339 34.42 13.27 11.73
CA GLY A 339 34.94 13.65 13.04
C GLY A 339 33.97 14.58 13.78
N ARG A 340 34.10 14.65 15.11
CA ARG A 340 33.22 15.45 15.97
C ARG A 340 33.23 16.94 15.61
N GLU A 341 34.40 17.48 15.29
CA GLU A 341 34.54 18.89 14.90
C GLU A 341 33.84 19.17 13.57
N LYS A 342 33.95 18.25 12.59
CA LYS A 342 33.24 18.39 11.32
C LYS A 342 31.73 18.38 11.47
N LEU A 343 31.18 17.53 12.36
CA LEU A 343 29.78 17.52 12.69
C LEU A 343 29.28 18.80 13.36
N LYS A 344 30.15 19.47 14.14
CA LYS A 344 29.86 20.79 14.70
C LYS A 344 29.84 21.87 13.61
N GLU A 345 30.85 21.89 12.73
CA GLU A 345 30.87 22.80 11.57
C GLU A 345 29.62 22.68 10.69
N MET A 346 29.11 21.46 10.53
CA MET A 346 27.91 21.18 9.78
C MET A 346 26.60 21.49 10.55
N GLY A 347 26.71 21.97 11.80
CA GLY A 347 25.57 22.28 12.66
C GLY A 347 24.80 21.06 13.19
N ILE A 348 25.31 19.85 12.97
CA ILE A 348 24.67 18.59 13.41
C ILE A 348 24.90 18.35 14.91
N LEU A 349 26.05 18.75 15.44
CA LEU A 349 26.28 18.77 16.88
C LEU A 349 26.03 20.19 17.40
N LYS A 350 25.05 20.33 18.31
CA LYS A 350 24.89 21.59 19.05
C LYS A 350 26.20 21.94 19.76
N GLN A 351 26.73 23.14 19.53
CA GLN A 351 27.73 23.68 20.39
C GLN A 351 27.15 23.72 21.81
N LYS A 352 27.77 23.04 22.78
CA LYS A 352 27.43 23.31 24.17
C LYS A 352 27.67 24.79 24.36
N LEU A 353 26.63 25.58 24.56
CA LEU A 353 26.74 26.89 25.15
C LEU A 353 27.50 26.69 26.48
N LYS A 354 28.68 27.31 26.56
CA LYS A 354 29.48 27.37 27.78
C LYS A 354 28.74 28.12 28.86
#